data_fe339836ef1d597d6bfcdbbf9ca33594
#
_entry.id   fe339836ef1d597d6bfcdbbf9ca33594
#
_cell.length_a   1.000
_cell.length_b   1.000
_cell.length_c   1.000
_cell.angle_alpha   90.00
_cell.angle_beta   90.00
_cell.angle_gamma   90.00
#
_symmetry.space_group_name_H-M   'P 1'
#
loop_
_entity.id
_entity.type
_entity.pdbx_description
1 polymer ?
#
loop_
_entity_poly.entity_id
_entity_poly.type
_entity_poly.pdbx_seq_one_letter_code
_entity_poly.pdbx_strand_id
1 'polypeptide(L)'
;MRRTRRNTVRIIGGQWRSRILEFPDAADLRPTPDRVRETLFNWLGQDLGGKNCLDLFAGSGALGFEALSRGAVSAVMVEKDPEVLRALRENAQKLGAKGLTVVRGDALE
;
A
#
# COMPACT_ATOMS: atom_id res chain seq x y z
N MET A 1 12.83 0.17 -28.89
CA MET A 1 12.39 -0.71 -27.80
C MET A 1 11.45 0.03 -26.86
N ARG A 2 10.34 -0.59 -26.54
CA ARG A 2 9.38 0.03 -25.66
C ARG A 2 9.71 -0.24 -24.19
N ARG A 3 9.80 0.83 -23.42
CA ARG A 3 10.07 0.72 -22.00
C ARG A 3 8.77 0.50 -21.23
N THR A 4 8.75 -0.47 -20.35
CA THR A 4 7.62 -0.66 -19.44
C THR A 4 7.58 0.51 -18.45
N ARG A 5 6.44 1.18 -18.41
CA ARG A 5 6.26 2.30 -17.51
C ARG A 5 5.87 1.78 -16.12
N ARG A 6 6.51 2.31 -15.10
CA ARG A 6 6.14 2.03 -13.72
C ARG A 6 5.82 3.31 -12.99
N ASN A 7 4.84 3.22 -12.13
CA ASN A 7 4.47 4.30 -11.25
C ASN A 7 5.11 4.08 -9.89
N THR A 8 5.29 5.16 -9.16
CA THR A 8 5.86 5.11 -7.82
C THR A 8 5.01 5.88 -6.83
N VAL A 9 5.09 5.47 -5.57
CA VAL A 9 4.51 6.19 -4.46
C VAL A 9 5.48 6.14 -3.29
N ARG A 10 5.56 7.22 -2.53
CA ARG A 10 6.47 7.31 -1.39
C ARG A 10 5.73 7.13 -0.09
N ILE A 11 6.30 6.35 0.82
CA ILE A 11 5.80 6.24 2.19
C ILE A 11 6.19 7.52 2.93
N ILE A 12 5.22 8.11 3.62
CA ILE A 12 5.38 9.45 4.20
C ILE A 12 5.95 9.39 5.61
N GLY A 13 5.47 8.49 6.45
CA GLY A 13 5.90 8.44 7.84
C GLY A 13 6.21 7.04 8.33
N GLY A 14 6.61 6.93 9.59
CA GLY A 14 6.86 5.65 10.22
C GLY A 14 8.22 5.06 9.91
N GLN A 15 8.35 3.74 10.15
CA GLN A 15 9.64 3.05 10.00
C GLN A 15 10.17 3.01 8.57
N TRP A 16 9.28 3.08 7.58
CA TRP A 16 9.67 3.04 6.17
C TRP A 16 9.61 4.40 5.50
N ARG A 17 9.66 5.46 6.28
CA ARG A 17 9.61 6.83 5.78
C ARG A 17 10.56 7.03 4.60
N SER A 18 10.06 7.66 3.54
CA SER A 18 10.79 7.98 2.31
C SER A 18 11.09 6.77 1.42
N ARG A 19 10.69 5.56 1.80
CA ARG A 19 10.84 4.40 0.94
C ARG A 19 9.85 4.50 -0.24
N ILE A 20 10.29 4.03 -1.38
CA ILE A 20 9.53 4.11 -2.64
C ILE A 20 8.91 2.75 -2.95
N LEU A 21 7.62 2.76 -3.23
CA LEU A 21 6.89 1.59 -3.72
C LEU A 21 6.72 1.72 -5.22
N GLU A 22 6.96 0.63 -5.95
CA GLU A 22 6.79 0.60 -7.40
C GLU A 22 5.62 -0.32 -7.77
N PHE A 23 4.84 0.07 -8.76
CA PHE A 23 3.72 -0.73 -9.22
C PHE A 23 3.50 -0.53 -10.71
N PRO A 24 2.84 -1.50 -11.39
CA PRO A 24 2.64 -1.39 -12.83
C PRO A 24 1.70 -0.26 -13.20
N ASP A 25 1.90 0.31 -14.38
CA ASP A 25 1.01 1.33 -14.94
C ASP A 25 -0.23 0.62 -15.49
N ALA A 26 -1.29 0.55 -14.70
CA ALA A 26 -2.55 -0.05 -15.08
C ALA A 26 -3.61 1.04 -15.22
N ALA A 27 -4.54 0.83 -16.15
CA ALA A 27 -5.52 1.85 -16.53
C ALA A 27 -6.34 2.39 -15.35
N ASP A 28 -6.68 1.52 -14.41
CA ASP A 28 -7.52 1.89 -13.28
C ASP A 28 -6.74 2.10 -11.98
N LEU A 29 -5.42 1.96 -12.06
CA LEU A 29 -4.60 2.05 -10.85
C LEU A 29 -4.13 3.49 -10.66
N ARG A 30 -4.63 4.13 -9.60
CA ARG A 30 -4.23 5.47 -9.24
C ARG A 30 -3.79 5.47 -7.79
N PRO A 31 -2.56 5.89 -7.50
CA PRO A 31 -2.14 5.99 -6.11
C PRO A 31 -2.91 7.11 -5.40
N THR A 32 -3.14 6.91 -4.11
CA THR A 32 -3.71 7.96 -3.28
C THR A 32 -2.66 9.08 -3.15
N PRO A 33 -2.99 10.33 -3.49
CA PRO A 33 -2.03 11.43 -3.39
C PRO A 33 -1.46 11.57 -1.97
N ASP A 34 -0.21 11.98 -1.87
CA ASP A 34 0.47 12.16 -0.59
C ASP A 34 -0.32 13.04 0.37
N ARG A 35 -0.87 14.13 -0.15
CA ARG A 35 -1.66 15.08 0.63
C ARG A 35 -2.89 14.42 1.28
N VAL A 36 -3.59 13.58 0.52
CA VAL A 36 -4.76 12.87 1.02
C VAL A 36 -4.35 11.87 2.09
N ARG A 37 -3.27 11.13 1.86
CA ARG A 37 -2.75 10.21 2.86
C ARG A 37 -2.32 10.91 4.14
N GLU A 38 -1.63 12.03 4.03
CA GLU A 38 -1.24 12.81 5.20
C GLU A 38 -2.45 13.25 6.01
N THR A 39 -3.48 13.78 5.33
CA THR A 39 -4.70 14.23 6.00
C THR A 39 -5.38 13.07 6.72
N LEU A 40 -5.50 11.93 6.04
CA LEU A 40 -6.12 10.75 6.63
C LEU A 40 -5.39 10.31 7.90
N PHE A 41 -4.07 10.19 7.83
CA PHE A 41 -3.28 9.73 8.97
C PHE A 41 -3.15 10.79 10.08
N ASN A 42 -3.30 12.07 9.75
CA ASN A 42 -3.42 13.10 10.78
C ASN A 42 -4.71 12.92 11.59
N TRP A 43 -5.79 12.51 10.93
CA TRP A 43 -7.06 12.24 11.63
C TRP A 43 -7.01 10.95 12.45
N LEU A 44 -6.35 9.91 11.92
CA LEU A 44 -6.24 8.62 12.59
C LEU A 44 -5.17 8.60 13.70
N GLY A 45 -4.27 9.56 13.67
CA GLY A 45 -3.11 9.60 14.53
C GLY A 45 -1.85 9.16 13.82
N GLN A 46 -0.71 9.64 14.26
CA GLN A 46 0.59 9.33 13.65
C GLN A 46 1.09 7.95 14.05
N ASP A 47 0.66 7.46 15.21
CA ASP A 47 1.04 6.16 15.74
C ASP A 47 -0.16 5.24 15.71
N LEU A 48 -0.09 4.20 14.88
CA LEU A 48 -1.16 3.22 14.74
C LEU A 48 -0.89 1.94 15.52
N GLY A 49 -0.05 2.02 16.55
CA GLY A 49 0.28 0.87 17.40
C GLY A 49 -0.98 0.17 17.92
N GLY A 50 -1.01 -1.15 17.79
CA GLY A 50 -2.15 -1.97 18.22
C GLY A 50 -3.34 -2.00 17.26
N LYS A 51 -3.28 -1.28 16.14
CA LYS A 51 -4.39 -1.24 15.20
C LYS A 51 -4.24 -2.26 14.08
N ASN A 52 -5.38 -2.73 13.59
CA ASN A 52 -5.48 -3.61 12.44
C ASN A 52 -6.15 -2.86 11.31
N CYS A 53 -5.63 -2.99 10.09
CA CYS A 53 -6.10 -2.25 8.92
C CYS A 53 -6.65 -3.18 7.86
N LEU A 54 -7.70 -2.75 7.19
CA LEU A 54 -8.29 -3.47 6.06
C LEU A 54 -8.36 -2.51 4.87
N ASP A 55 -7.69 -2.88 3.79
CA ASP A 55 -7.68 -2.11 2.55
C ASP A 55 -8.35 -2.93 1.45
N LEU A 56 -9.60 -2.60 1.15
CA LEU A 56 -10.43 -3.36 0.22
C LEU A 56 -10.12 -3.08 -1.25
N PHE A 57 -9.41 -2.00 -1.52
CA PHE A 57 -9.04 -1.60 -2.89
C PHE A 57 -7.56 -1.22 -2.88
N ALA A 58 -6.72 -2.22 -2.67
CA ALA A 58 -5.33 -1.98 -2.34
C ALA A 58 -4.56 -1.20 -3.42
N GLY A 59 -4.77 -1.53 -4.69
CA GLY A 59 -4.05 -0.85 -5.76
C GLY A 59 -2.55 -0.85 -5.53
N SER A 60 -1.96 0.33 -5.39
CA SER A 60 -0.52 0.48 -5.12
C SER A 60 -0.11 0.01 -3.72
N GLY A 61 -1.07 -0.20 -2.84
CA GLY A 61 -0.80 -0.53 -1.45
C GLY A 61 -0.47 0.68 -0.58
N ALA A 62 -0.64 1.88 -1.12
CA ALA A 62 -0.21 3.10 -0.43
C ALA A 62 -0.78 3.23 0.97
N LEU A 63 -2.07 2.98 1.16
CA LEU A 63 -2.69 3.11 2.48
C LEU A 63 -2.27 2.02 3.45
N GLY A 64 -2.26 0.76 2.99
CA GLY A 64 -1.89 -0.37 3.83
C GLY A 64 -0.43 -0.33 4.26
N PHE A 65 0.48 -0.04 3.33
CA PHE A 65 1.89 0.08 3.66
C PHE A 65 2.15 1.27 4.56
N GLU A 66 1.45 2.39 4.34
CA GLU A 66 1.58 3.55 5.21
C GLU A 66 1.16 3.21 6.63
N ALA A 67 0.04 2.51 6.79
CA ALA A 67 -0.45 2.08 8.10
C ALA A 67 0.56 1.19 8.81
N LEU A 68 1.09 0.18 8.11
CA LEU A 68 2.11 -0.69 8.69
C LEU A 68 3.37 0.07 9.06
N SER A 69 3.78 1.02 8.21
CA SER A 69 4.94 1.87 8.47
C SER A 69 4.77 2.67 9.76
N ARG A 70 3.55 3.08 10.07
CA ARG A 70 3.23 3.86 11.27
C ARG A 70 2.90 2.99 12.48
N GLY A 71 3.16 1.69 12.40
CA GLY A 71 3.09 0.81 13.55
C GLY A 71 1.85 -0.07 13.67
N ALA A 72 0.98 -0.09 12.67
CA ALA A 72 -0.16 -1.00 12.70
C ALA A 72 0.32 -2.45 12.86
N VAL A 73 -0.42 -3.22 13.62
CA VAL A 73 -0.08 -4.63 13.90
C VAL A 73 -0.26 -5.48 12.67
N SER A 74 -1.32 -5.21 11.91
CA SER A 74 -1.62 -5.97 10.70
C SER A 74 -2.30 -5.10 9.67
N ALA A 75 -2.17 -5.51 8.40
CA ALA A 75 -2.92 -4.95 7.30
C ALA A 75 -3.34 -6.07 6.37
N VAL A 76 -4.60 -6.08 5.97
CA VAL A 76 -5.11 -6.99 4.96
C VAL A 76 -5.43 -6.16 3.73
N MET A 77 -4.81 -6.50 2.61
CA MET A 77 -5.02 -5.82 1.33
C MET A 77 -5.74 -6.75 0.37
N VAL A 78 -6.85 -6.29 -0.18
CA VAL A 78 -7.65 -7.06 -1.14
C VAL A 78 -7.49 -6.43 -2.52
N GLU A 79 -7.14 -7.22 -3.49
CA GLU A 79 -6.91 -6.76 -4.85
C GLU A 79 -7.26 -7.86 -5.84
N LYS A 80 -7.89 -7.50 -6.96
CA LYS A 80 -8.33 -8.48 -7.96
C LYS A 80 -7.33 -8.67 -9.11
N ASP A 81 -6.53 -7.66 -9.44
CA ASP A 81 -5.63 -7.69 -10.58
C ASP A 81 -4.35 -8.46 -10.24
N PRO A 82 -4.02 -9.55 -10.99
CA PRO A 82 -2.83 -10.35 -10.70
C PRO A 82 -1.51 -9.59 -10.78
N GLU A 83 -1.38 -8.65 -11.71
CA GLU A 83 -0.16 -7.86 -11.83
C GLU A 83 0.03 -6.93 -10.64
N VAL A 84 -1.06 -6.32 -10.19
CA VAL A 84 -1.04 -5.46 -9.01
C VAL A 84 -0.72 -6.28 -7.77
N LEU A 85 -1.31 -7.47 -7.63
CA LEU A 85 -0.99 -8.37 -6.53
C LEU A 85 0.48 -8.73 -6.48
N ARG A 86 1.08 -9.00 -7.64
CA ARG A 86 2.50 -9.30 -7.72
C ARG A 86 3.33 -8.13 -7.20
N ALA A 87 2.99 -6.91 -7.63
CA ALA A 87 3.68 -5.71 -7.18
C ALA A 87 3.56 -5.51 -5.66
N LEU A 88 2.37 -5.75 -5.11
CA LEU A 88 2.16 -5.66 -3.66
C LEU A 88 3.06 -6.63 -2.91
N ARG A 89 3.15 -7.87 -3.39
CA ARG A 89 4.01 -8.88 -2.76
C ARG A 89 5.49 -8.56 -2.89
N GLU A 90 5.91 -8.05 -4.05
CA GLU A 90 7.29 -7.62 -4.25
C GLU A 90 7.67 -6.47 -3.32
N ASN A 91 6.80 -5.48 -3.18
CA ASN A 91 7.04 -4.37 -2.28
C ASN A 91 7.06 -4.82 -0.81
N ALA A 92 6.17 -5.73 -0.43
CA ALA A 92 6.17 -6.29 0.91
C ALA A 92 7.49 -6.98 1.23
N GLN A 93 8.01 -7.75 0.28
CA GLN A 93 9.29 -8.43 0.44
C GLN A 93 10.43 -7.43 0.53
N LYS A 94 10.44 -6.43 -0.34
CA LYS A 94 11.45 -5.38 -0.36
C LYS A 94 11.52 -4.63 0.97
N LEU A 95 10.36 -4.37 1.59
CA LEU A 95 10.28 -3.67 2.87
C LEU A 95 10.51 -4.60 4.06
N GLY A 96 10.48 -5.90 3.85
CA GLY A 96 10.48 -6.85 4.96
C GLY A 96 9.23 -6.73 5.81
N ALA A 97 8.09 -6.45 5.18
CA ALA A 97 6.85 -6.18 5.88
C ALA A 97 6.34 -7.42 6.62
N LYS A 98 6.06 -7.24 7.91
CA LYS A 98 5.42 -8.25 8.74
C LYS A 98 4.00 -7.81 9.04
N GLY A 99 3.11 -8.76 9.29
CA GLY A 99 1.72 -8.46 9.58
C GLY A 99 0.88 -8.13 8.35
N LEU A 100 1.41 -8.32 7.15
CA LEU A 100 0.69 -8.08 5.91
C LEU A 100 0.11 -9.36 5.36
N THR A 101 -1.17 -9.31 4.98
CA THR A 101 -1.84 -10.38 4.23
C THR A 101 -2.38 -9.76 2.94
N VAL A 102 -2.01 -10.34 1.81
CA VAL A 102 -2.50 -9.90 0.50
C VAL A 102 -3.45 -10.98 -0.02
N VAL A 103 -4.68 -10.58 -0.29
CA VAL A 103 -5.74 -11.50 -0.71
C VAL A 103 -6.18 -11.13 -2.13
N ARG A 104 -6.23 -12.14 -3.01
CA ARG A 104 -6.78 -11.95 -4.34
C ARG A 104 -8.29 -12.06 -4.25
N GLY A 105 -8.98 -11.00 -4.65
CA GLY A 105 -10.43 -11.00 -4.63
C GLY A 105 -10.99 -9.68 -5.10
N ASP A 106 -12.31 -9.67 -5.25
CA ASP A 106 -13.05 -8.46 -5.58
C ASP A 106 -13.90 -8.10 -4.37
N ALA A 107 -13.61 -6.94 -3.78
CA ALA A 107 -14.29 -6.50 -2.56
C ALA A 107 -15.78 -6.24 -2.78
N LEU A 108 -16.23 -6.13 -4.03
CA LEU A 108 -17.63 -5.87 -4.38
C LEU A 108 -18.43 -7.14 -4.61
N GLU A 109 -17.82 -8.30 -4.51
CA GLU A 109 -18.50 -9.59 -4.65
C GLU A 109 -18.90 -10.17 -3.32
#